data_4fd3995f7e7732789365b475bea52e59
#
_entry.id   4fd3995f7e7732789365b475bea52e59
#
_cell.length_a   1.000
_cell.length_b   1.000
_cell.length_c   1.000
_cell.angle_alpha   90.00
_cell.angle_beta   90.00
_cell.angle_gamma   90.00
#
_symmetry.space_group_name_H-M   'P 1'
#
loop_
_entity.id
_entity.type
_entity.pdbx_description
1 polymer ?
#
loop_
_entity_poly.entity_id
_entity_poly.type
_entity_poly.pdbx_seq_one_letter_code
_entity_poly.pdbx_strand_id
1 'polypeptide(L)'
;MTARRDLAEMLHPLLQSLIAAELPVLAAHGVSMWGYTVLGALDDGSVRTQAALAEAIGADKTRIIGTLDKLQAAGLITRDPDPHDRRARILTITAEGREVRRSVRAEIQANEERVLARLPAADRHGFLRALQTLYQLPREQITERSPLDRRPVQRSNAAHDR
;
A
#
# COMPACT_ATOMS: atom_id res chain seq x y z
N MET A 1 -21.06 -28.72 4.89
CA MET A 1 -20.72 -27.33 4.50
C MET A 1 -19.25 -27.11 4.87
N THR A 2 -18.38 -27.00 3.90
CA THR A 2 -16.96 -26.68 4.15
C THR A 2 -16.89 -25.26 4.68
N ALA A 3 -16.33 -25.07 5.88
CA ALA A 3 -16.15 -23.74 6.45
C ALA A 3 -15.31 -22.87 5.49
N ARG A 4 -15.75 -21.62 5.26
CA ARG A 4 -15.00 -20.66 4.43
C ARG A 4 -13.68 -20.34 5.15
N ARG A 5 -12.57 -20.34 4.40
CA ARG A 5 -11.28 -19.85 4.89
C ARG A 5 -11.35 -18.36 5.24
N ASP A 6 -10.55 -17.92 6.19
CA ASP A 6 -10.45 -16.51 6.54
C ASP A 6 -9.89 -15.67 5.38
N LEU A 7 -10.34 -14.41 5.27
CA LEU A 7 -9.88 -13.52 4.20
C LEU A 7 -8.36 -13.34 4.22
N ALA A 8 -7.78 -13.13 5.40
CA ALA A 8 -6.34 -12.98 5.55
C ALA A 8 -5.56 -14.22 5.11
N GLU A 9 -6.08 -15.42 5.43
CA GLU A 9 -5.49 -16.70 5.01
C GLU A 9 -5.45 -16.83 3.46
N MET A 10 -6.49 -16.32 2.78
CA MET A 10 -6.57 -16.38 1.32
C MET A 10 -5.77 -15.27 0.64
N LEU A 11 -5.81 -14.05 1.19
CA LEU A 11 -5.18 -12.87 0.59
C LEU A 11 -3.66 -12.86 0.77
N HIS A 12 -3.14 -13.35 1.89
CA HIS A 12 -1.72 -13.29 2.20
C HIS A 12 -0.83 -13.97 1.15
N PRO A 13 -1.04 -15.24 0.75
CA PRO A 13 -0.23 -15.89 -0.27
C PRO A 13 -0.42 -15.25 -1.66
N LEU A 14 -1.61 -14.76 -1.97
CA LEU A 14 -1.88 -14.04 -3.21
C LEU A 14 -1.07 -12.74 -3.27
N LEU A 15 -1.12 -11.94 -2.19
CA LEU A 15 -0.36 -10.70 -2.09
C LEU A 15 1.15 -10.92 -2.20
N GLN A 16 1.68 -11.95 -1.53
CA GLN A 16 3.10 -12.30 -1.65
C GLN A 16 3.49 -12.66 -3.09
N SER A 17 2.65 -13.39 -3.80
CA SER A 17 2.88 -13.77 -5.19
C SER A 17 2.85 -12.56 -6.13
N LEU A 18 1.91 -11.62 -5.92
CA LEU A 18 1.83 -10.38 -6.67
C LEU A 18 3.08 -9.52 -6.45
N ILE A 19 3.48 -9.31 -5.19
CA ILE A 19 4.71 -8.56 -4.85
C ILE A 19 5.94 -9.20 -5.50
N ALA A 20 6.06 -10.53 -5.43
CA ALA A 20 7.19 -11.23 -6.05
C ALA A 20 7.23 -11.04 -7.57
N ALA A 21 6.07 -10.96 -8.22
CA ALA A 21 5.97 -10.70 -9.66
C ALA A 21 6.29 -9.24 -10.04
N GLU A 22 6.09 -8.30 -9.13
CA GLU A 22 6.41 -6.88 -9.35
C GLU A 22 7.91 -6.59 -9.25
N LEU A 23 8.65 -7.32 -8.40
CA LEU A 23 10.07 -7.04 -8.15
C LEU A 23 10.94 -7.00 -9.42
N PRO A 24 10.83 -7.94 -10.39
CA PRO A 24 11.60 -7.86 -11.63
C PRO A 24 11.26 -6.64 -12.49
N VAL A 25 9.98 -6.24 -12.53
CA VAL A 25 9.53 -5.06 -13.26
C VAL A 25 10.14 -3.80 -12.63
N LEU A 26 10.05 -3.67 -11.31
CA LEU A 26 10.65 -2.55 -10.58
C LEU A 26 12.16 -2.46 -10.81
N ALA A 27 12.86 -3.59 -10.74
CA ALA A 27 14.29 -3.67 -10.97
C ALA A 27 14.68 -3.25 -12.40
N ALA A 28 13.91 -3.63 -13.41
CA ALA A 28 14.14 -3.24 -14.81
C ALA A 28 14.05 -1.71 -15.01
N HIS A 29 13.25 -1.03 -14.21
CA HIS A 29 13.11 0.43 -14.22
C HIS A 29 14.01 1.14 -13.18
N GLY A 30 14.89 0.42 -12.49
CA GLY A 30 15.80 1.00 -11.49
C GLY A 30 15.11 1.56 -10.24
N VAL A 31 13.90 1.10 -9.92
CA VAL A 31 13.10 1.57 -8.78
C VAL A 31 12.91 0.44 -7.76
N SER A 32 12.97 0.76 -6.50
CA SER A 32 12.57 -0.17 -5.44
C SER A 32 11.05 -0.13 -5.22
N MET A 33 10.50 -1.13 -4.52
CA MET A 33 9.11 -1.15 -4.09
C MET A 33 8.74 0.14 -3.31
N TRP A 34 9.58 0.57 -2.38
CA TRP A 34 9.38 1.83 -1.65
C TRP A 34 9.51 3.06 -2.55
N GLY A 35 10.43 3.04 -3.52
CA GLY A 35 10.54 4.10 -4.52
C GLY A 35 9.27 4.25 -5.35
N TYR A 36 8.73 3.13 -5.82
CA TYR A 36 7.47 3.12 -6.56
C TYR A 36 6.29 3.63 -5.73
N THR A 37 6.20 3.20 -4.47
CA THR A 37 5.18 3.69 -3.51
C THR A 37 5.29 5.21 -3.30
N VAL A 38 6.50 5.72 -3.13
CA VAL A 38 6.77 7.17 -3.01
C VAL A 38 6.33 7.93 -4.26
N LEU A 39 6.74 7.46 -5.45
CA LEU A 39 6.32 8.09 -6.71
C LEU A 39 4.79 8.12 -6.84
N GLY A 40 4.10 7.06 -6.40
CA GLY A 40 2.65 7.00 -6.36
C GLY A 40 2.03 8.10 -5.49
N ALA A 41 2.47 8.18 -4.24
CA ALA A 41 1.94 9.15 -3.28
C ALA A 41 2.20 10.60 -3.69
N LEU A 42 3.35 10.88 -4.35
CA LEU A 42 3.66 12.22 -4.85
C LEU A 42 2.86 12.59 -6.11
N ASP A 43 2.59 11.62 -6.98
CA ASP A 43 1.82 11.86 -8.21
C ASP A 43 0.33 12.13 -7.94
N ASP A 44 -0.22 11.53 -6.88
CA ASP A 44 -1.59 11.79 -6.42
C ASP A 44 -1.77 13.21 -5.83
N GLY A 45 -0.66 13.92 -5.59
CA GLY A 45 -0.66 15.31 -5.13
C GLY A 45 -1.13 15.52 -3.68
N SER A 46 -1.44 14.46 -2.96
CA SER A 46 -1.98 14.51 -1.58
C SER A 46 -0.91 14.81 -0.52
N VAL A 47 0.35 14.54 -0.82
CA VAL A 47 1.48 14.72 0.12
C VAL A 47 2.59 15.55 -0.52
N ARG A 48 3.08 16.53 0.24
CA ARG A 48 4.14 17.44 -0.23
C ARG A 48 5.37 17.47 0.68
N THR A 49 5.27 16.97 1.90
CA THR A 49 6.39 16.98 2.85
C THR A 49 6.84 15.58 3.18
N GLN A 50 8.11 15.46 3.57
CA GLN A 50 8.68 14.17 3.97
C GLN A 50 7.94 13.54 5.17
N ALA A 51 7.49 14.35 6.12
CA ALA A 51 6.75 13.86 7.29
C ALA A 51 5.36 13.32 6.87
N ALA A 52 4.61 14.10 6.09
CA ALA A 52 3.31 13.68 5.58
C ALA A 52 3.41 12.44 4.68
N LEU A 53 4.48 12.35 3.86
CA LEU A 53 4.72 11.19 3.02
C LEU A 53 4.98 9.94 3.86
N ALA A 54 5.86 10.01 4.88
CA ALA A 54 6.16 8.89 5.75
C ALA A 54 4.91 8.35 6.44
N GLU A 55 4.07 9.26 6.94
CA GLU A 55 2.77 8.92 7.54
C GLU A 55 1.83 8.26 6.54
N ALA A 56 1.64 8.86 5.36
CA ALA A 56 0.73 8.37 4.33
C ALA A 56 1.06 6.96 3.84
N ILE A 57 2.36 6.63 3.68
CA ILE A 57 2.80 5.32 3.19
C ILE A 57 3.15 4.33 4.31
N GLY A 58 3.04 4.72 5.58
CA GLY A 58 3.35 3.88 6.73
C GLY A 58 4.84 3.48 6.83
N ALA A 59 5.74 4.35 6.36
CA ALA A 59 7.18 4.11 6.40
C ALA A 59 7.83 4.74 7.64
N ASP A 60 8.88 4.09 8.17
CA ASP A 60 9.71 4.74 9.17
C ASP A 60 10.57 5.86 8.54
N LYS A 61 10.92 6.87 9.36
CA LYS A 61 11.67 8.05 8.90
C LYS A 61 13.03 7.72 8.29
N THR A 62 13.71 6.71 8.81
CA THR A 62 15.04 6.33 8.34
C THR A 62 14.99 5.71 6.96
N ARG A 63 14.03 4.82 6.74
CA ARG A 63 13.83 4.13 5.46
C ARG A 63 13.44 5.13 4.36
N ILE A 64 12.59 6.11 4.69
CA ILE A 64 12.12 7.06 3.68
C ILE A 64 13.23 7.99 3.21
N ILE A 65 14.15 8.42 4.09
CA ILE A 65 15.28 9.28 3.71
C ILE A 65 16.13 8.62 2.63
N GLY A 66 16.59 7.39 2.85
CA GLY A 66 17.41 6.68 1.88
C GLY A 66 16.68 6.42 0.54
N THR A 67 15.36 6.23 0.58
CA THR A 67 14.54 6.09 -0.63
C THR A 67 14.46 7.40 -1.40
N LEU A 68 14.21 8.52 -0.71
CA LEU A 68 14.16 9.84 -1.32
C LEU A 68 15.52 10.26 -1.90
N ASP A 69 16.63 9.94 -1.24
CA ASP A 69 17.98 10.22 -1.74
C ASP A 69 18.24 9.51 -3.07
N LYS A 70 17.86 8.24 -3.18
CA LYS A 70 17.98 7.46 -4.40
C LYS A 70 17.10 8.01 -5.54
N LEU A 71 15.85 8.35 -5.23
CA LEU A 71 14.92 8.90 -6.23
C LEU A 71 15.38 10.27 -6.72
N GLN A 72 15.91 11.13 -5.84
CA GLN A 72 16.46 12.43 -6.22
C GLN A 72 17.73 12.27 -7.06
N ALA A 73 18.65 11.38 -6.67
CA ALA A 73 19.85 11.11 -7.44
C ALA A 73 19.54 10.57 -8.85
N ALA A 74 18.43 9.83 -8.99
CA ALA A 74 17.93 9.35 -10.28
C ALA A 74 17.13 10.40 -11.05
N GLY A 75 16.94 11.62 -10.52
CA GLY A 75 16.19 12.69 -11.19
C GLY A 75 14.65 12.48 -11.19
N LEU A 76 14.13 11.51 -10.43
CA LEU A 76 12.72 11.15 -10.43
C LEU A 76 11.87 12.06 -9.52
N ILE A 77 12.49 12.73 -8.55
CA ILE A 77 11.87 13.72 -7.66
C ILE A 77 12.79 14.92 -7.46
N THR A 78 12.21 16.05 -7.03
CA THR A 78 12.95 17.18 -6.46
C THR A 78 12.61 17.36 -4.98
N ARG A 79 13.53 18.01 -4.24
CA ARG A 79 13.36 18.39 -2.84
C ARG A 79 13.75 19.85 -2.67
N ASP A 80 12.76 20.72 -2.64
CA ASP A 80 12.94 22.15 -2.56
C ASP A 80 12.66 22.67 -1.14
N PRO A 81 13.30 23.75 -0.68
CA PRO A 81 12.96 24.37 0.60
C PRO A 81 11.49 24.84 0.59
N ASP A 82 10.78 24.60 1.70
CA ASP A 82 9.46 25.18 1.86
C ASP A 82 9.60 26.70 2.13
N PRO A 83 8.96 27.59 1.36
CA PRO A 83 9.03 29.02 1.56
C PRO A 83 8.41 29.49 2.89
N HIS A 84 7.54 28.67 3.48
CA HIS A 84 6.83 28.96 4.73
C HIS A 84 7.47 28.29 5.97
N ASP A 85 8.24 27.22 5.76
CA ASP A 85 8.96 26.52 6.83
C ASP A 85 10.36 26.07 6.35
N ARG A 86 11.38 26.81 6.77
CA ARG A 86 12.78 26.52 6.43
C ARG A 86 13.27 25.13 6.86
N ARG A 87 12.58 24.46 7.77
CA ARG A 87 12.90 23.12 8.25
C ARG A 87 12.26 22.02 7.40
N ALA A 88 11.24 22.36 6.62
CA ALA A 88 10.54 21.45 5.75
C ALA A 88 11.11 21.47 4.33
N ARG A 89 10.96 20.34 3.64
CA ARG A 89 11.26 20.20 2.21
C ARG A 89 10.00 19.80 1.49
N ILE A 90 9.73 20.50 0.40
CA ILE A 90 8.66 20.15 -0.52
C ILE A 90 9.19 19.09 -1.47
N LEU A 91 8.47 18.00 -1.56
CA LEU A 91 8.74 16.89 -2.47
C LEU A 91 7.87 17.04 -3.71
N THR A 92 8.49 16.94 -4.88
CA THR A 92 7.75 17.00 -6.15
C THR A 92 8.24 15.89 -7.07
N ILE A 93 7.31 15.15 -7.67
CA ILE A 93 7.63 14.19 -8.72
C ILE A 93 7.96 14.94 -10.01
N THR A 94 9.06 14.55 -10.68
CA THR A 94 9.46 15.14 -11.96
C THR A 94 8.65 14.54 -13.12
N ALA A 95 8.80 15.11 -14.33
CA ALA A 95 8.23 14.51 -15.54
C ALA A 95 8.79 13.11 -15.80
N GLU A 96 10.10 12.92 -15.57
CA GLU A 96 10.78 11.63 -15.64
C GLU A 96 10.21 10.64 -14.63
N GLY A 97 10.02 11.08 -13.36
CA GLY A 97 9.42 10.25 -12.31
C GLY A 97 8.02 9.78 -12.66
N ARG A 98 7.20 10.65 -13.27
CA ARG A 98 5.86 10.27 -13.74
C ARG A 98 5.91 9.26 -14.88
N GLU A 99 6.87 9.41 -15.79
CA GLU A 99 7.04 8.48 -16.91
C GLU A 99 7.45 7.10 -16.41
N VAL A 100 8.46 7.03 -15.53
CA VAL A 100 8.88 5.78 -14.90
C VAL A 100 7.71 5.12 -14.17
N ARG A 101 6.97 5.89 -13.33
CA ARG A 101 5.80 5.36 -12.63
C ARG A 101 4.75 4.80 -13.59
N ARG A 102 4.48 5.49 -14.68
CA ARG A 102 3.48 5.07 -15.70
C ARG A 102 3.89 3.77 -16.37
N SER A 103 5.15 3.68 -16.79
CA SER A 103 5.71 2.48 -17.44
C SER A 103 5.67 1.27 -16.49
N VAL A 104 6.16 1.43 -15.27
CA VAL A 104 6.11 0.38 -14.24
C VAL A 104 4.67 -0.07 -14.01
N ARG A 105 3.74 0.87 -13.82
CA ARG A 105 2.33 0.56 -13.60
C ARG A 105 1.72 -0.24 -14.75
N ALA A 106 2.02 0.15 -15.99
CA ALA A 106 1.50 -0.55 -17.17
C ALA A 106 1.99 -2.00 -17.25
N GLU A 107 3.26 -2.26 -16.95
CA GLU A 107 3.83 -3.60 -16.94
C GLU A 107 3.29 -4.46 -15.80
N ILE A 108 3.16 -3.90 -14.59
CA ILE A 108 2.53 -4.59 -13.45
C ILE A 108 1.11 -4.97 -13.81
N GLN A 109 0.30 -4.03 -14.30
CA GLN A 109 -1.09 -4.29 -14.68
C GLN A 109 -1.21 -5.32 -15.80
N ALA A 110 -0.29 -5.33 -16.78
CA ALA A 110 -0.27 -6.36 -17.81
C ALA A 110 0.00 -7.76 -17.24
N ASN A 111 0.82 -7.87 -16.19
CA ASN A 111 1.05 -9.13 -15.49
C ASN A 111 -0.16 -9.56 -14.68
N GLU A 112 -0.79 -8.64 -13.97
CA GLU A 112 -2.02 -8.87 -13.20
C GLU A 112 -3.18 -9.33 -14.10
N GLU A 113 -3.31 -8.75 -15.30
CA GLU A 113 -4.31 -9.16 -16.28
C GLU A 113 -4.22 -10.64 -16.65
N ARG A 114 -3.02 -11.21 -16.72
CA ARG A 114 -2.83 -12.67 -16.97
C ARG A 114 -3.35 -13.52 -15.82
N VAL A 115 -3.28 -13.03 -14.59
CA VAL A 115 -3.83 -13.70 -13.41
C VAL A 115 -5.34 -13.57 -13.40
N LEU A 116 -5.85 -12.37 -13.62
CA LEU A 116 -7.27 -12.06 -13.64
C LEU A 116 -8.00 -12.76 -14.79
N ALA A 117 -7.34 -13.00 -15.92
CA ALA A 117 -7.90 -13.75 -17.06
C ALA A 117 -8.22 -15.22 -16.74
N ARG A 118 -7.74 -15.76 -15.59
CA ARG A 118 -8.11 -17.09 -15.11
C ARG A 118 -9.51 -17.13 -14.49
N LEU A 119 -10.08 -15.98 -14.19
CA LEU A 119 -11.43 -15.86 -13.66
C LEU A 119 -12.45 -15.72 -14.78
N PRO A 120 -13.65 -16.27 -14.62
CA PRO A 120 -14.78 -15.91 -15.49
C PRO A 120 -14.99 -14.40 -15.54
N ALA A 121 -15.41 -13.86 -16.67
CA ALA A 121 -15.51 -12.40 -16.85
C ALA A 121 -16.36 -11.69 -15.79
N ALA A 122 -17.49 -12.31 -15.39
CA ALA A 122 -18.38 -11.75 -14.37
C ALA A 122 -17.68 -11.68 -12.98
N ASP A 123 -16.95 -12.74 -12.61
CA ASP A 123 -16.23 -12.82 -11.34
C ASP A 123 -15.07 -11.83 -11.29
N ARG A 124 -14.35 -11.67 -12.41
CA ARG A 124 -13.28 -10.67 -12.55
C ARG A 124 -13.79 -9.26 -12.29
N HIS A 125 -14.87 -8.85 -12.93
CA HIS A 125 -15.48 -7.54 -12.69
C HIS A 125 -15.98 -7.38 -11.25
N GLY A 126 -16.61 -8.43 -10.71
CA GLY A 126 -17.08 -8.45 -9.33
C GLY A 126 -15.93 -8.30 -8.32
N PHE A 127 -14.85 -9.05 -8.52
CA PHE A 127 -13.65 -9.02 -7.69
C PHE A 127 -13.00 -7.63 -7.68
N LEU A 128 -12.74 -7.06 -8.86
CA LEU A 128 -12.09 -5.74 -8.96
C LEU A 128 -12.93 -4.63 -8.32
N ARG A 129 -14.26 -4.63 -8.52
CA ARG A 129 -15.16 -3.67 -7.85
C ARG A 129 -15.16 -3.84 -6.33
N ALA A 130 -15.26 -5.08 -5.86
CA ALA A 130 -15.26 -5.36 -4.42
C ALA A 130 -13.93 -4.93 -3.78
N LEU A 131 -12.81 -5.27 -4.41
CA LEU A 131 -11.48 -4.89 -3.94
C LEU A 131 -11.32 -3.36 -3.89
N GLN A 132 -11.77 -2.65 -4.93
CA GLN A 132 -11.73 -1.19 -4.97
C GLN A 132 -12.58 -0.56 -3.86
N THR A 133 -13.76 -1.10 -3.61
CA THR A 133 -14.63 -0.65 -2.51
C THR A 133 -13.93 -0.84 -1.15
N LEU A 134 -13.34 -2.01 -0.91
CA LEU A 134 -12.62 -2.30 0.34
C LEU A 134 -11.37 -1.43 0.50
N TYR A 135 -10.65 -1.16 -0.59
CA TYR A 135 -9.47 -0.29 -0.59
C TYR A 135 -9.78 1.15 -0.18
N GLN A 136 -10.99 1.64 -0.47
CA GLN A 136 -11.43 2.99 -0.10
C GLN A 136 -11.93 3.11 1.34
N LEU A 137 -12.12 2.00 2.05
CA LEU A 137 -12.55 2.04 3.43
C LEU A 137 -11.43 2.59 4.34
N PRO A 138 -11.75 3.47 5.29
CA PRO A 138 -10.84 3.85 6.36
C PRO A 138 -10.35 2.61 7.12
N ARG A 139 -9.07 2.59 7.49
CA ARG A 139 -8.47 1.45 8.19
C ARG A 139 -9.21 1.10 9.48
N GLU A 140 -9.71 2.10 10.16
CA GLU A 140 -10.48 1.96 11.40
C GLU A 140 -11.72 1.08 11.19
N GLN A 141 -12.42 1.25 10.06
CA GLN A 141 -13.62 0.45 9.75
C GLN A 141 -13.29 -1.02 9.45
N ILE A 142 -12.07 -1.33 9.04
CA ILE A 142 -11.63 -2.70 8.80
C ILE A 142 -11.21 -3.37 10.11
N THR A 143 -10.69 -2.58 11.07
CA THR A 143 -10.14 -3.07 12.35
C THR A 143 -11.12 -2.98 13.50
N GLU A 144 -12.24 -2.27 13.35
CA GLU A 144 -13.27 -2.20 14.39
C GLU A 144 -13.87 -3.58 14.67
N ARG A 145 -13.69 -4.02 15.91
CA ARG A 145 -14.40 -5.21 16.40
C ARG A 145 -15.90 -4.89 16.45
N SER A 146 -16.70 -5.78 15.88
CA SER A 146 -18.15 -5.69 15.95
C SER A 146 -18.61 -5.45 17.41
N PRO A 147 -19.58 -4.55 17.65
CA PRO A 147 -20.17 -4.35 18.99
C PRO A 147 -20.68 -5.64 19.64
N LEU A 148 -20.94 -6.68 18.86
CA LEU A 148 -21.38 -8.00 19.33
C LEU A 148 -20.29 -8.80 20.06
N ASP A 149 -19.00 -8.43 19.90
CA ASP A 149 -17.88 -9.10 20.57
C ASP A 149 -17.60 -8.58 21.99
N ARG A 150 -18.39 -7.62 22.49
CA ARG A 150 -18.33 -7.15 23.89
C ARG A 150 -19.13 -8.06 24.84
N ARG A 151 -19.03 -9.37 24.69
CA ARG A 151 -19.47 -10.26 25.78
C ARG A 151 -18.41 -10.17 26.88
N PRO A 152 -18.80 -9.74 28.11
CA PRO A 152 -17.87 -9.79 29.22
C PRO A 152 -17.54 -11.26 29.49
N VAL A 153 -16.24 -11.54 29.52
CA VAL A 153 -15.71 -12.81 30.02
C VAL A 153 -16.19 -12.90 31.45
N GLN A 154 -17.26 -13.68 31.72
CA GLN A 154 -17.66 -14.05 33.05
C GLN A 154 -16.48 -14.81 33.65
N ARG A 155 -15.72 -14.14 34.51
CA ARG A 155 -14.79 -14.80 35.43
C ARG A 155 -15.64 -15.65 36.35
N SER A 156 -15.67 -16.96 36.06
CA SER A 156 -16.18 -17.96 37.01
C SER A 156 -15.28 -17.91 38.23
N ASN A 157 -15.77 -17.23 39.26
CA ASN A 157 -15.20 -17.24 40.59
C ASN A 157 -15.68 -18.54 41.26
N ALA A 158 -14.97 -19.65 40.97
CA ALA A 158 -15.17 -20.87 41.78
C ALA A 158 -14.49 -20.62 43.12
N ALA A 159 -15.29 -20.15 44.06
CA ALA A 159 -14.97 -20.21 45.46
C ALA A 159 -14.64 -21.67 45.84
N HIS A 160 -13.44 -21.90 46.30
CA HIS A 160 -13.11 -23.10 47.07
C HIS A 160 -13.21 -22.73 48.52
N ASP A 161 -14.38 -23.13 49.06
CA ASP A 161 -14.59 -23.23 50.49
C ASP A 161 -14.23 -24.69 50.91
N ARG A 162 -13.25 -24.80 51.76
CA ARG A 162 -12.93 -25.76 52.82
C ARG A 162 -11.44 -26.13 52.86
#